data_f85bc715712d4a1cfff1e65fe9a8a90e
#
_entry.id   f85bc715712d4a1cfff1e65fe9a8a90e
#
_cell.length_a   1.000
_cell.length_b   1.000
_cell.length_c   1.000
_cell.angle_alpha   90.00
_cell.angle_beta   90.00
_cell.angle_gamma   90.00
#
_symmetry.space_group_name_H-M   'P 1'
#
loop_
_entity.id
_entity.type
_entity.pdbx_description
1 polymer ?
#
loop_
_entity_poly.entity_id
_entity_poly.type
_entity_poly.pdbx_seq_one_letter_code
_entity_poly.pdbx_strand_id
1 'polypeptide(L)'
;MTALINSTVEYEAGQSQQAFAAMTDAGAHTIFTLATKPWSATTGFEYAVVPYGIATGGVISPAAAAGNNNVDVAAFTAYAPGMTGASATTGLISVSAATNIAATRGTTNGYRITSITVDSTGTVVAVSGTESTAFSETRGAAGGPPLIPVGSIEIGQVRFSSITAAVVASTEIYQVVGTHQERYDYPVWSEDPIRGQVTFSSALPLIHTGSVAKKVMARVATPIYAVIEPARNWKPADVSNSASSEQYYNHKTVGSFTTSQGQASFDVSLNDGVSDAVLAKMGLNLLWRYKPDLYRAPYQITQGVGSIARTNTAGASPTATITISVQQPSVDFAS
;
A
#
# COMPACT_ATOMS: atom_id res chain seq x y z
N MET A 1 19.04 -23.29 -30.35
CA MET A 1 19.11 -22.08 -29.44
C MET A 1 19.27 -20.87 -30.32
N THR A 2 18.34 -19.95 -30.29
CA THR A 2 18.46 -18.67 -31.00
C THR A 2 19.44 -17.80 -30.22
N ALA A 3 20.45 -17.23 -30.87
CA ALA A 3 21.36 -16.30 -30.20
C ALA A 3 20.60 -15.09 -29.67
N LEU A 4 20.92 -14.62 -28.48
CA LEU A 4 20.34 -13.40 -27.85
C LEU A 4 20.96 -12.14 -28.48
N ILE A 5 20.71 -11.92 -29.78
CA ILE A 5 21.38 -10.86 -30.57
C ILE A 5 20.86 -9.48 -30.21
N ASN A 6 19.61 -9.39 -29.74
CA ASN A 6 18.92 -8.14 -29.40
C ASN A 6 18.69 -7.98 -27.90
N SER A 7 19.46 -8.66 -27.07
CA SER A 7 19.34 -8.51 -25.62
C SER A 7 19.85 -7.15 -25.15
N THR A 8 19.13 -6.53 -24.22
CA THR A 8 19.48 -5.23 -23.66
C THR A 8 19.35 -5.22 -22.15
N VAL A 9 20.21 -4.41 -21.51
CA VAL A 9 20.08 -4.03 -20.12
C VAL A 9 19.72 -2.56 -20.07
N GLU A 10 18.71 -2.23 -19.29
CA GLU A 10 18.22 -0.86 -19.12
C GLU A 10 18.24 -0.50 -17.64
N TYR A 11 18.41 0.77 -17.33
CA TYR A 11 18.34 1.29 -15.97
C TYR A 11 17.33 2.44 -15.88
N GLU A 12 16.84 2.70 -14.69
CA GLU A 12 15.97 3.82 -14.40
C GLU A 12 16.76 5.14 -14.49
N ALA A 13 16.65 5.82 -15.63
CA ALA A 13 17.33 7.07 -15.89
C ALA A 13 16.58 8.30 -15.34
N GLY A 14 15.26 8.17 -15.19
CA GLY A 14 14.37 9.22 -14.69
C GLY A 14 13.06 8.64 -14.18
N GLN A 15 12.21 9.50 -13.63
CA GLN A 15 10.93 9.15 -13.03
C GLN A 15 9.81 10.10 -13.52
N SER A 16 8.60 9.57 -13.64
CA SER A 16 7.39 10.34 -13.89
C SER A 16 6.40 10.12 -12.75
N GLN A 17 6.23 11.14 -11.89
CA GLN A 17 5.31 11.09 -10.76
C GLN A 17 3.86 11.06 -11.27
N GLN A 18 3.07 10.12 -10.76
CA GLN A 18 1.65 9.99 -11.03
C GLN A 18 0.83 10.62 -9.90
N ALA A 19 -0.42 10.98 -10.19
CA ALA A 19 -1.39 11.36 -9.16
C ALA A 19 -1.85 10.13 -8.36
N PHE A 20 -2.50 10.36 -7.21
CA PHE A 20 -3.15 9.28 -6.49
C PHE A 20 -4.20 8.60 -7.36
N ALA A 21 -4.14 7.28 -7.43
CA ALA A 21 -5.10 6.44 -8.15
C ALA A 21 -5.62 5.32 -7.22
N ALA A 22 -6.88 4.95 -7.42
CA ALA A 22 -7.47 3.84 -6.69
C ALA A 22 -6.86 2.52 -7.15
N MET A 23 -6.48 1.68 -6.20
CA MET A 23 -6.06 0.31 -6.45
C MET A 23 -7.29 -0.58 -6.64
N THR A 24 -7.13 -1.62 -7.44
CA THR A 24 -8.16 -2.63 -7.70
C THR A 24 -8.00 -3.80 -6.75
N ASP A 25 -9.09 -4.22 -6.12
CA ASP A 25 -9.15 -5.44 -5.33
C ASP A 25 -9.00 -6.66 -6.25
N ALA A 26 -7.97 -7.46 -6.02
CA ALA A 26 -7.68 -8.67 -6.82
C ALA A 26 -8.46 -9.91 -6.33
N GLY A 27 -9.30 -9.76 -5.31
CA GLY A 27 -10.13 -10.80 -4.70
C GLY A 27 -9.78 -11.03 -3.23
N ALA A 28 -10.74 -11.60 -2.50
CA ALA A 28 -10.64 -11.86 -1.05
C ALA A 28 -10.32 -10.63 -0.17
N HIS A 29 -10.33 -9.42 -0.73
CA HIS A 29 -10.11 -8.14 -0.03
C HIS A 29 -8.80 -8.06 0.76
N THR A 30 -7.81 -8.86 0.38
CA THR A 30 -6.46 -8.89 0.99
C THR A 30 -5.40 -8.37 0.03
N ILE A 31 -5.60 -8.49 -1.28
CA ILE A 31 -4.64 -8.13 -2.31
C ILE A 31 -5.22 -7.02 -3.18
N PHE A 32 -4.49 -5.92 -3.28
CA PHE A 32 -4.85 -4.78 -4.12
C PHE A 32 -3.73 -4.50 -5.11
N THR A 33 -4.11 -4.22 -6.37
CA THR A 33 -3.16 -4.01 -7.46
C THR A 33 -3.38 -2.66 -8.13
N LEU A 34 -2.30 -2.06 -8.61
CA LEU A 34 -2.34 -0.90 -9.49
C LEU A 34 -1.91 -1.31 -10.89
N ALA A 35 -2.63 -0.83 -11.92
CA ALA A 35 -2.25 -1.11 -13.32
C ALA A 35 -0.88 -0.51 -13.67
N THR A 36 -0.57 0.65 -13.10
CA THR A 36 0.74 1.31 -13.20
C THR A 36 1.78 0.54 -12.41
N LYS A 37 2.72 -0.09 -13.10
CA LYS A 37 3.83 -0.87 -12.51
C LYS A 37 4.99 -0.95 -13.51
N PRO A 38 6.23 -1.15 -13.05
CA PRO A 38 6.69 -1.15 -11.65
C PRO A 38 6.69 0.26 -11.04
N TRP A 39 6.81 0.34 -9.73
CA TRP A 39 6.93 1.61 -9.01
C TRP A 39 8.38 1.93 -8.71
N SER A 40 8.78 3.17 -8.96
CA SER A 40 10.07 3.68 -8.52
C SER A 40 10.13 3.75 -6.99
N ALA A 41 11.32 3.48 -6.43
CA ALA A 41 11.65 3.76 -5.03
C ALA A 41 12.89 4.66 -4.92
N THR A 42 13.20 5.38 -5.98
CA THR A 42 14.30 6.35 -5.99
C THR A 42 13.96 7.52 -5.07
N THR A 43 14.94 7.99 -4.30
CA THR A 43 14.79 9.11 -3.36
C THR A 43 14.11 10.31 -4.01
N GLY A 44 13.01 10.78 -3.38
CA GLY A 44 12.16 11.86 -3.86
C GLY A 44 11.02 11.42 -4.79
N PHE A 45 10.98 10.14 -5.17
CA PHE A 45 9.96 9.54 -6.02
C PHE A 45 9.37 8.26 -5.41
N GLU A 46 9.52 8.11 -4.11
CA GLU A 46 8.98 6.97 -3.38
C GLU A 46 7.47 6.88 -3.56
N TYR A 47 6.98 5.66 -3.66
CA TYR A 47 5.56 5.41 -3.71
C TYR A 47 4.91 5.62 -2.34
N ALA A 48 3.63 5.97 -2.32
CA ALA A 48 2.81 6.10 -1.12
C ALA A 48 1.52 5.31 -1.29
N VAL A 49 1.30 4.35 -0.39
CA VAL A 49 0.05 3.59 -0.31
C VAL A 49 -0.76 4.09 0.86
N VAL A 50 -1.99 4.50 0.60
CA VAL A 50 -2.87 5.11 1.61
C VAL A 50 -4.27 4.49 1.55
N PRO A 51 -4.54 3.47 2.36
CA PRO A 51 -5.91 3.03 2.59
C PRO A 51 -6.74 4.17 3.17
N TYR A 52 -8.03 4.26 2.80
CA TYR A 52 -8.92 5.24 3.42
C TYR A 52 -9.04 4.97 4.92
N GLY A 53 -9.01 6.04 5.71
CA GLY A 53 -9.11 5.96 7.17
C GLY A 53 -8.56 7.19 7.87
N ILE A 54 -8.86 7.29 9.15
CA ILE A 54 -8.39 8.36 10.02
C ILE A 54 -6.88 8.24 10.20
N ALA A 55 -6.16 9.36 10.06
CA ALA A 55 -4.74 9.46 10.32
C ALA A 55 -4.48 9.96 11.76
N THR A 56 -5.13 11.05 12.17
CA THR A 56 -4.97 11.62 13.51
C THR A 56 -6.28 12.22 14.02
N GLY A 57 -6.52 12.23 15.31
CA GLY A 57 -7.68 12.88 15.92
C GLY A 57 -8.99 12.10 15.76
N GLY A 58 -10.12 12.81 15.63
CA GLY A 58 -11.45 12.21 15.41
C GLY A 58 -12.07 11.58 16.66
N VAL A 59 -11.71 12.05 17.85
CA VAL A 59 -12.32 11.59 19.10
C VAL A 59 -13.78 12.01 19.14
N ILE A 60 -14.68 11.05 19.37
CA ILE A 60 -16.11 11.30 19.59
C ILE A 60 -16.35 11.47 21.09
N SER A 61 -17.12 12.47 21.44
CA SER A 61 -17.54 12.73 22.82
C SER A 61 -19.03 13.05 22.90
N PRO A 62 -19.68 12.93 24.07
CA PRO A 62 -21.00 13.50 24.28
C PRO A 62 -21.01 14.99 23.91
N ALA A 63 -22.10 15.47 23.32
CA ALA A 63 -22.17 16.86 22.88
C ALA A 63 -22.07 17.81 24.05
N ALA A 64 -21.15 18.78 24.00
CA ALA A 64 -20.92 19.78 25.05
C ALA A 64 -22.16 20.67 25.27
N ALA A 65 -22.96 20.91 24.26
CA ALA A 65 -24.22 21.63 24.33
C ALA A 65 -25.36 20.86 25.04
N ALA A 66 -25.08 19.67 25.59
CA ALA A 66 -26.04 18.84 26.33
C ALA A 66 -27.33 18.51 25.55
N GLY A 67 -27.28 18.54 24.22
CA GLY A 67 -28.40 18.15 23.36
C GLY A 67 -28.65 16.63 23.42
N ASN A 68 -29.91 16.24 23.52
CA ASN A 68 -30.27 14.84 23.51
C ASN A 68 -29.84 14.16 22.21
N ASN A 69 -29.27 12.98 22.34
CA ASN A 69 -28.83 12.11 21.23
C ASN A 69 -27.71 12.71 20.37
N ASN A 70 -27.03 13.76 20.81
CA ASN A 70 -25.99 14.43 20.05
C ASN A 70 -24.60 14.04 20.55
N VAL A 71 -23.67 14.00 19.60
CA VAL A 71 -22.23 13.83 19.86
C VAL A 71 -21.43 14.93 19.18
N ASP A 72 -20.25 15.19 19.70
CA ASP A 72 -19.24 16.06 19.09
C ASP A 72 -18.09 15.21 18.58
N VAL A 73 -17.46 15.63 17.50
CA VAL A 73 -16.27 15.02 16.92
C VAL A 73 -15.15 16.04 16.90
N ALA A 74 -14.03 15.74 17.55
CA ALA A 74 -12.85 16.59 17.53
C ALA A 74 -12.26 16.67 16.13
N ALA A 75 -11.55 17.75 15.82
CA ALA A 75 -10.84 17.91 14.54
C ALA A 75 -9.89 16.73 14.29
N PHE A 76 -9.75 16.34 13.04
CA PHE A 76 -8.94 15.19 12.63
C PHE A 76 -8.37 15.35 11.23
N THR A 77 -7.42 14.48 10.92
CA THR A 77 -6.93 14.28 9.54
C THR A 77 -7.25 12.87 9.09
N ALA A 78 -7.51 12.71 7.80
CA ALA A 78 -7.86 11.41 7.23
C ALA A 78 -7.40 11.30 5.78
N TYR A 79 -7.13 10.08 5.35
CA TYR A 79 -7.06 9.72 3.95
C TYR A 79 -8.47 9.34 3.51
N ALA A 80 -9.08 10.16 2.68
CA ALA A 80 -10.52 10.08 2.38
C ALA A 80 -10.81 10.26 0.89
N PRO A 81 -12.03 9.93 0.45
CA PRO A 81 -12.51 10.25 -0.88
C PRO A 81 -12.38 11.75 -1.18
N GLY A 82 -12.25 12.09 -2.46
CA GLY A 82 -12.15 13.49 -2.87
C GLY A 82 -10.77 14.12 -2.74
N MET A 83 -9.70 13.30 -2.60
CA MET A 83 -8.33 13.76 -2.69
C MET A 83 -8.02 14.38 -4.04
N THR A 84 -8.21 15.71 -4.15
CA THR A 84 -8.00 16.51 -5.37
C THR A 84 -7.15 17.74 -5.06
N GLY A 85 -6.56 18.35 -6.08
CA GLY A 85 -5.76 19.58 -5.90
C GLY A 85 -4.56 19.36 -4.97
N ALA A 86 -4.43 20.18 -3.93
CA ALA A 86 -3.32 20.07 -2.97
C ALA A 86 -3.32 18.74 -2.21
N SER A 87 -4.48 18.18 -1.87
CA SER A 87 -4.60 16.89 -1.21
C SER A 87 -4.21 15.71 -2.11
N ALA A 88 -4.26 15.87 -3.43
CA ALA A 88 -3.77 14.86 -4.37
C ALA A 88 -2.26 14.59 -4.25
N THR A 89 -1.50 15.49 -3.64
CA THR A 89 -0.07 15.34 -3.40
C THR A 89 0.21 14.61 -2.07
N THR A 90 -0.51 14.97 -1.00
CA THR A 90 -0.33 14.39 0.35
C THR A 90 -1.28 13.24 0.63
N GLY A 91 -2.42 13.19 -0.07
CA GLY A 91 -3.51 12.26 0.20
C GLY A 91 -4.30 12.57 1.47
N LEU A 92 -3.92 13.60 2.23
CA LEU A 92 -4.45 13.91 3.54
C LEU A 92 -5.44 15.07 3.46
N ILE A 93 -6.62 14.89 4.05
CA ILE A 93 -7.59 15.98 4.27
C ILE A 93 -7.61 16.37 5.74
N SER A 94 -7.87 17.64 6.02
CA SER A 94 -8.11 18.15 7.37
C SER A 94 -9.59 18.42 7.54
N VAL A 95 -10.19 17.82 8.57
CA VAL A 95 -11.60 17.97 8.91
C VAL A 95 -11.69 18.77 10.22
N SER A 96 -12.41 19.87 10.18
CA SER A 96 -12.67 20.69 11.39
C SER A 96 -13.52 19.92 12.39
N ALA A 97 -13.46 20.32 13.65
CA ALA A 97 -14.34 19.79 14.67
C ALA A 97 -15.81 19.99 14.28
N ALA A 98 -16.60 18.95 14.47
CA ALA A 98 -18.03 18.97 14.21
C ALA A 98 -18.81 18.80 15.54
N THR A 99 -19.82 19.63 15.76
CA THR A 99 -20.59 19.65 16.99
C THR A 99 -22.06 19.31 16.75
N ASN A 100 -22.72 18.76 17.76
CA ASN A 100 -24.16 18.45 17.73
C ASN A 100 -24.57 17.51 16.60
N ILE A 101 -23.73 16.51 16.30
CA ILE A 101 -24.08 15.47 15.33
C ILE A 101 -25.18 14.61 15.93
N ALA A 102 -26.35 14.62 15.29
CA ALA A 102 -27.52 13.92 15.80
C ALA A 102 -27.42 12.40 15.51
N ALA A 103 -27.22 11.61 16.53
CA ALA A 103 -27.31 10.15 16.49
C ALA A 103 -28.73 9.74 16.89
N THR A 104 -29.45 8.99 16.04
CA THR A 104 -30.87 8.72 16.23
C THR A 104 -31.09 7.44 17.05
N ARG A 105 -31.83 7.52 18.15
CA ARG A 105 -32.31 6.36 18.91
C ARG A 105 -33.41 5.60 18.13
N GLY A 106 -33.69 4.37 18.53
CA GLY A 106 -34.86 3.62 18.03
C GLY A 106 -36.17 4.30 18.40
N THR A 107 -37.22 4.01 17.66
CA THR A 107 -38.57 4.53 17.89
C THR A 107 -39.50 3.48 18.52
N THR A 108 -39.27 2.22 18.22
CA THR A 108 -40.04 1.07 18.70
C THR A 108 -39.20 0.15 19.55
N ASN A 109 -37.97 -0.13 19.11
CA ASN A 109 -37.02 -1.00 19.80
C ASN A 109 -35.83 -0.20 20.34
N GLY A 110 -35.37 -0.56 21.55
CA GLY A 110 -34.33 0.20 22.24
C GLY A 110 -32.92 0.11 21.63
N TYR A 111 -32.60 -0.97 20.95
CA TYR A 111 -31.24 -1.26 20.51
C TYR A 111 -31.00 -0.77 19.09
N ARG A 112 -30.10 0.17 18.95
CA ARG A 112 -29.72 0.76 17.66
C ARG A 112 -28.24 1.18 17.68
N ILE A 113 -27.53 0.86 16.60
CA ILE A 113 -26.16 1.36 16.38
C ILE A 113 -26.20 2.39 15.27
N THR A 114 -25.58 3.55 15.55
CA THR A 114 -25.40 4.64 14.59
C THR A 114 -23.90 4.81 14.34
N SER A 115 -23.48 4.71 13.08
CA SER A 115 -22.09 5.01 12.69
C SER A 115 -21.92 6.51 12.48
N ILE A 116 -20.90 7.09 13.08
CA ILE A 116 -20.47 8.46 12.81
C ILE A 116 -19.41 8.36 11.71
N THR A 117 -19.63 9.07 10.62
CA THR A 117 -18.81 8.95 9.40
C THR A 117 -18.40 10.32 8.91
N VAL A 118 -17.34 10.37 8.12
CA VAL A 118 -16.99 11.54 7.29
C VAL A 118 -17.21 11.17 5.82
N ASP A 119 -17.85 12.05 5.07
CA ASP A 119 -18.11 11.85 3.66
C ASP A 119 -16.98 12.36 2.75
N SER A 120 -17.18 12.24 1.44
CA SER A 120 -16.21 12.69 0.42
C SER A 120 -15.97 14.20 0.40
N THR A 121 -16.82 14.99 1.06
CA THR A 121 -16.68 16.46 1.15
C THR A 121 -15.98 16.90 2.44
N GLY A 122 -15.68 15.97 3.36
CA GLY A 122 -15.16 16.24 4.69
C GLY A 122 -16.25 16.58 5.72
N THR A 123 -17.52 16.36 5.39
CA THR A 123 -18.65 16.60 6.30
C THR A 123 -18.85 15.39 7.19
N VAL A 124 -18.95 15.64 8.50
CA VAL A 124 -19.25 14.59 9.50
C VAL A 124 -20.75 14.36 9.54
N VAL A 125 -21.17 13.12 9.33
CA VAL A 125 -22.59 12.71 9.30
C VAL A 125 -22.82 11.44 10.12
N ALA A 126 -24.03 11.30 10.66
CA ALA A 126 -24.48 10.09 11.33
C ALA A 126 -25.29 9.19 10.38
N VAL A 127 -24.93 7.92 10.28
CA VAL A 127 -25.64 6.89 9.52
C VAL A 127 -26.26 5.92 10.51
N SER A 128 -27.59 5.88 10.58
CA SER A 128 -28.30 5.04 11.55
C SER A 128 -28.52 3.63 11.03
N GLY A 129 -28.28 2.63 11.88
CA GLY A 129 -28.66 1.24 11.63
C GLY A 129 -30.14 0.99 11.86
N THR A 130 -30.59 -0.21 11.55
CA THR A 130 -31.96 -0.67 11.85
C THR A 130 -32.08 -1.03 13.32
N GLU A 131 -33.15 -0.57 13.97
CA GLU A 131 -33.40 -0.89 15.38
C GLU A 131 -33.81 -2.37 15.58
N SER A 132 -33.60 -2.89 16.80
CA SER A 132 -33.91 -4.27 17.19
C SER A 132 -34.19 -4.39 18.69
N THR A 133 -34.53 -5.59 19.14
CA THR A 133 -34.68 -5.96 20.54
C THR A 133 -33.37 -6.33 21.23
N ALA A 134 -32.28 -6.45 20.47
CA ALA A 134 -30.94 -6.73 20.96
C ALA A 134 -29.88 -6.17 20.00
N PHE A 135 -28.64 -5.99 20.47
CA PHE A 135 -27.51 -5.64 19.60
C PHE A 135 -27.09 -6.85 18.74
N SER A 136 -26.63 -6.55 17.53
CA SER A 136 -25.94 -7.45 16.64
C SER A 136 -24.56 -6.86 16.28
N GLU A 137 -23.54 -7.70 16.15
CA GLU A 137 -22.25 -7.26 15.59
C GLU A 137 -22.20 -7.39 14.06
N THR A 138 -23.24 -8.00 13.46
CA THR A 138 -23.32 -8.14 12.01
C THR A 138 -23.74 -6.83 11.36
N ARG A 139 -22.88 -6.27 10.54
CA ARG A 139 -23.13 -5.02 9.83
C ARG A 139 -24.30 -5.18 8.84
N GLY A 140 -25.20 -4.20 8.82
CA GLY A 140 -26.42 -4.23 8.01
C GLY A 140 -27.57 -5.05 8.59
N ALA A 141 -27.35 -5.82 9.65
CA ALA A 141 -28.41 -6.54 10.35
C ALA A 141 -29.24 -5.61 11.26
N ALA A 142 -30.44 -6.04 11.63
CA ALA A 142 -31.23 -5.34 12.66
C ALA A 142 -30.49 -5.35 14.00
N GLY A 143 -30.36 -4.20 14.65
CA GLY A 143 -29.57 -3.99 15.87
C GLY A 143 -28.07 -3.91 15.64
N GLY A 144 -27.60 -4.10 14.40
CA GLY A 144 -26.19 -4.03 14.03
C GLY A 144 -25.75 -2.67 13.48
N PRO A 145 -24.43 -2.47 13.27
CA PRO A 145 -23.90 -1.29 12.62
C PRO A 145 -24.48 -1.17 11.20
N PRO A 146 -24.77 0.05 10.70
CA PRO A 146 -25.25 0.23 9.33
C PRO A 146 -24.14 -0.05 8.32
N LEU A 147 -24.52 -0.37 7.08
CA LEU A 147 -23.64 -0.19 5.93
C LEU A 147 -23.55 1.32 5.64
N ILE A 148 -22.35 1.84 5.51
CA ILE A 148 -22.10 3.26 5.26
C ILE A 148 -22.01 3.55 3.74
N PRO A 149 -22.21 4.79 3.28
CA PRO A 149 -22.08 5.15 1.87
C PRO A 149 -20.67 4.84 1.34
N VAL A 150 -20.60 4.36 0.09
CA VAL A 150 -19.31 4.10 -0.58
C VAL A 150 -18.52 5.40 -0.63
N GLY A 151 -17.27 5.34 -0.17
CA GLY A 151 -16.39 6.50 -0.13
C GLY A 151 -16.45 7.29 1.17
N SER A 152 -17.32 6.97 2.12
CA SER A 152 -17.25 7.49 3.49
C SER A 152 -16.27 6.69 4.35
N ILE A 153 -15.86 7.25 5.48
CA ILE A 153 -14.99 6.63 6.49
C ILE A 153 -15.74 6.59 7.82
N GLU A 154 -15.74 5.46 8.51
CA GLU A 154 -16.31 5.33 9.85
C GLU A 154 -15.32 5.88 10.89
N ILE A 155 -15.76 6.91 11.64
CA ILE A 155 -15.00 7.54 12.73
C ILE A 155 -15.22 6.79 14.03
N GLY A 156 -16.42 6.25 14.23
CA GLY A 156 -16.82 5.51 15.42
C GLY A 156 -18.32 5.19 15.41
N GLN A 157 -18.79 4.57 16.47
CA GLN A 157 -20.18 4.14 16.62
C GLN A 157 -20.78 4.65 17.93
N VAL A 158 -22.07 4.98 17.88
CA VAL A 158 -22.90 5.25 19.07
C VAL A 158 -23.92 4.13 19.20
N ARG A 159 -23.98 3.47 20.35
CA ARG A 159 -24.81 2.29 20.61
C ARG A 159 -25.87 2.61 21.65
N PHE A 160 -27.10 2.74 21.23
CA PHE A 160 -28.24 3.01 22.09
C PHE A 160 -28.94 1.72 22.52
N SER A 161 -29.31 1.63 23.80
CA SER A 161 -30.12 0.54 24.37
C SER A 161 -31.49 1.01 24.87
N SER A 162 -31.88 2.26 24.56
CA SER A 162 -33.14 2.87 25.00
C SER A 162 -33.69 3.77 23.91
N ILE A 163 -35.02 3.83 23.81
CA ILE A 163 -35.76 4.76 22.95
C ILE A 163 -35.88 6.16 23.57
N THR A 164 -35.66 6.29 24.89
CA THR A 164 -35.82 7.55 25.59
C THR A 164 -34.69 8.54 25.20
N ALA A 165 -35.09 9.71 24.72
CA ALA A 165 -34.16 10.77 24.39
C ALA A 165 -33.40 11.21 25.65
N ALA A 166 -32.07 11.18 25.57
CA ALA A 166 -31.16 11.55 26.65
C ALA A 166 -29.82 12.00 26.08
N VAL A 167 -29.06 12.71 26.86
CA VAL A 167 -27.66 13.03 26.52
C VAL A 167 -26.89 11.74 26.34
N VAL A 168 -26.09 11.66 25.29
CA VAL A 168 -25.26 10.48 25.00
C VAL A 168 -24.25 10.29 26.12
N ALA A 169 -24.18 9.09 26.68
CA ALA A 169 -23.16 8.75 27.66
C ALA A 169 -21.86 8.33 26.95
N SER A 170 -20.71 8.58 27.59
CA SER A 170 -19.41 8.13 27.05
C SER A 170 -19.34 6.61 26.89
N THR A 171 -20.10 5.86 27.69
CA THR A 171 -20.23 4.38 27.59
C THR A 171 -21.04 3.90 26.38
N GLU A 172 -21.78 4.80 25.72
CA GLU A 172 -22.50 4.51 24.48
C GLU A 172 -21.61 4.74 23.23
N ILE A 173 -20.38 5.28 23.39
CA ILE A 173 -19.47 5.63 22.29
C ILE A 173 -18.38 4.57 22.15
N TYR A 174 -18.19 4.07 20.93
CA TYR A 174 -17.25 3.00 20.61
C TYR A 174 -16.33 3.42 19.47
N GLN A 175 -15.00 3.41 19.73
CA GLN A 175 -13.96 3.80 18.76
C GLN A 175 -12.76 2.85 18.76
N VAL A 176 -13.01 1.53 18.86
CA VAL A 176 -11.94 0.54 18.72
C VAL A 176 -11.49 0.45 17.27
N VAL A 177 -10.21 0.67 17.04
CA VAL A 177 -9.58 0.60 15.71
C VAL A 177 -9.80 -0.75 15.06
N GLY A 178 -10.18 -0.74 13.80
CA GLY A 178 -10.44 -1.94 13.00
C GLY A 178 -11.78 -2.62 13.27
N THR A 179 -12.52 -2.20 14.33
CA THR A 179 -13.85 -2.73 14.65
C THR A 179 -14.93 -1.65 14.51
N HIS A 180 -14.69 -0.48 15.11
CA HIS A 180 -15.65 0.63 15.16
C HIS A 180 -15.09 1.89 14.48
N GLN A 181 -13.80 1.91 14.18
CA GLN A 181 -13.10 3.04 13.60
C GLN A 181 -12.19 2.56 12.46
N GLU A 182 -12.29 3.20 11.32
CA GLU A 182 -11.38 2.97 10.21
C GLU A 182 -10.13 3.84 10.36
N ARG A 183 -8.98 3.18 10.47
CA ARG A 183 -7.68 3.85 10.40
C ARG A 183 -6.97 3.50 9.10
N TYR A 184 -6.17 4.45 8.60
CA TYR A 184 -5.39 4.24 7.38
C TYR A 184 -4.29 3.19 7.55
N ASP A 185 -3.74 3.06 8.76
CA ASP A 185 -2.63 2.18 9.12
C ASP A 185 -3.09 0.78 9.62
N TYR A 186 -4.36 0.45 9.45
CA TYR A 186 -4.93 -0.83 9.88
C TYR A 186 -5.88 -1.42 8.83
N PRO A 187 -5.77 -2.75 8.56
CA PRO A 187 -4.72 -3.69 8.99
C PRO A 187 -3.37 -3.37 8.32
N VAL A 188 -2.28 -3.88 8.90
CA VAL A 188 -0.94 -3.70 8.32
C VAL A 188 -0.81 -4.42 6.99
N TRP A 189 0.06 -3.91 6.11
CA TRP A 189 0.28 -4.46 4.78
C TRP A 189 1.76 -4.55 4.42
N SER A 190 2.04 -5.32 3.38
CA SER A 190 3.31 -5.36 2.67
C SER A 190 3.12 -4.92 1.22
N GLU A 191 4.18 -4.43 0.60
CA GLU A 191 4.17 -3.85 -0.74
C GLU A 191 5.12 -4.61 -1.66
N ASP A 192 4.67 -4.86 -2.89
CA ASP A 192 5.51 -5.35 -3.99
C ASP A 192 5.50 -4.31 -5.12
N PRO A 193 6.48 -3.38 -5.12
CA PRO A 193 6.51 -2.30 -6.09
C PRO A 193 6.76 -2.79 -7.51
N ILE A 194 7.44 -3.91 -7.70
CA ILE A 194 7.70 -4.47 -9.04
C ILE A 194 6.40 -4.98 -9.65
N ARG A 195 5.55 -5.66 -8.88
CA ARG A 195 4.24 -6.14 -9.33
C ARG A 195 3.13 -5.11 -9.22
N GLY A 196 3.39 -3.97 -8.57
CA GLY A 196 2.39 -2.94 -8.33
C GLY A 196 1.28 -3.44 -7.40
N GLN A 197 1.64 -4.14 -6.33
CA GLN A 197 0.73 -4.88 -5.47
C GLN A 197 0.94 -4.53 -4.00
N VAL A 198 -0.17 -4.56 -3.27
CA VAL A 198 -0.21 -4.44 -1.80
C VAL A 198 -0.95 -5.63 -1.24
N THR A 199 -0.41 -6.25 -0.18
CA THR A 199 -1.03 -7.40 0.50
C THR A 199 -1.26 -7.06 1.97
N PHE A 200 -2.52 -7.03 2.39
CA PHE A 200 -2.93 -6.81 3.77
C PHE A 200 -2.81 -8.09 4.60
N SER A 201 -2.46 -7.95 5.87
CA SER A 201 -2.34 -9.06 6.83
C SER A 201 -3.69 -9.74 7.14
N SER A 202 -4.81 -9.05 6.91
CA SER A 202 -6.16 -9.57 6.98
C SER A 202 -7.06 -8.87 5.96
N ALA A 203 -8.19 -9.49 5.61
CA ALA A 203 -9.12 -8.92 4.65
C ALA A 203 -9.67 -7.57 5.14
N LEU A 204 -9.76 -6.60 4.24
CA LEU A 204 -10.39 -5.33 4.51
C LEU A 204 -11.90 -5.54 4.75
N PRO A 205 -12.48 -4.90 5.77
CA PRO A 205 -13.88 -5.12 6.12
C PRO A 205 -14.84 -4.57 5.05
N LEU A 206 -15.95 -5.29 4.83
CA LEU A 206 -17.03 -4.91 3.90
C LEU A 206 -18.04 -4.02 4.62
N ILE A 207 -17.69 -2.78 4.86
CA ILE A 207 -18.54 -1.86 5.66
C ILE A 207 -19.41 -0.94 4.81
N HIS A 208 -19.17 -0.87 3.50
CA HIS A 208 -19.90 0.00 2.61
C HIS A 208 -21.13 -0.66 2.00
N THR A 209 -22.09 0.15 1.57
CA THR A 209 -23.26 -0.32 0.83
C THR A 209 -22.85 -1.11 -0.42
N GLY A 210 -23.51 -2.24 -0.67
CA GLY A 210 -23.15 -3.14 -1.76
C GLY A 210 -22.00 -4.09 -1.41
N SER A 211 -21.64 -4.23 -0.13
CA SER A 211 -20.54 -5.10 0.34
C SER A 211 -19.21 -4.78 -0.32
N VAL A 212 -18.89 -3.51 -0.44
CA VAL A 212 -17.63 -3.01 -1.00
C VAL A 212 -16.62 -2.83 0.14
N ALA A 213 -15.39 -3.28 -0.08
CA ALA A 213 -14.28 -3.01 0.85
C ALA A 213 -13.87 -1.53 0.82
N LYS A 214 -13.20 -1.09 1.88
CA LYS A 214 -12.62 0.26 1.90
C LYS A 214 -11.62 0.41 0.75
N LYS A 215 -11.53 1.62 0.19
CA LYS A 215 -10.62 1.90 -0.91
C LYS A 215 -9.18 2.04 -0.43
N VAL A 216 -8.27 1.59 -1.29
CA VAL A 216 -6.84 1.78 -1.14
C VAL A 216 -6.39 2.65 -2.31
N MET A 217 -5.66 3.73 -1.99
CA MET A 217 -5.11 4.65 -2.99
C MET A 217 -3.60 4.49 -3.02
N ALA A 218 -3.00 4.65 -4.18
CA ALA A 218 -1.56 4.72 -4.29
C ALA A 218 -1.13 5.89 -5.18
N ARG A 219 -0.05 6.56 -4.78
CA ARG A 219 0.68 7.52 -5.60
C ARG A 219 2.04 6.93 -5.88
N VAL A 220 2.39 6.80 -7.14
CA VAL A 220 3.60 6.12 -7.59
C VAL A 220 4.32 6.96 -8.63
N ALA A 221 5.60 6.72 -8.80
CA ALA A 221 6.36 7.23 -9.94
C ALA A 221 6.71 6.06 -10.87
N THR A 222 6.48 6.25 -12.15
CA THR A 222 6.88 5.29 -13.18
C THR A 222 8.32 5.53 -13.60
N PRO A 223 9.14 4.47 -13.76
CA PRO A 223 10.51 4.61 -14.23
C PRO A 223 10.55 4.98 -15.72
N ILE A 224 11.46 5.86 -16.06
CA ILE A 224 11.87 6.14 -17.44
C ILE A 224 13.18 5.42 -17.65
N TYR A 225 13.21 4.45 -18.56
CA TYR A 225 14.38 3.61 -18.79
C TYR A 225 15.31 4.18 -19.86
N ALA A 226 16.61 4.01 -19.65
CA ALA A 226 17.65 4.19 -20.66
C ALA A 226 18.43 2.91 -20.84
N VAL A 227 18.83 2.64 -22.07
CA VAL A 227 19.61 1.46 -22.44
C VAL A 227 21.07 1.66 -22.04
N ILE A 228 21.69 0.59 -21.56
CA ILE A 228 23.13 0.51 -21.32
C ILE A 228 23.76 -0.29 -22.49
N GLU A 229 24.47 0.37 -23.37
CA GLU A 229 25.13 -0.26 -24.50
C GLU A 229 26.65 -0.03 -24.46
N PRO A 230 27.43 -1.06 -24.70
CA PRO A 230 27.09 -2.48 -24.74
C PRO A 230 27.13 -3.13 -23.35
N ALA A 231 26.09 -3.92 -23.04
CA ALA A 231 26.04 -4.72 -21.82
C ALA A 231 26.04 -6.21 -22.15
N ARG A 232 26.57 -7.04 -21.23
CA ARG A 232 26.67 -8.51 -21.41
C ARG A 232 26.64 -9.21 -20.04
N ASN A 233 26.48 -10.53 -20.08
CA ASN A 233 26.59 -11.42 -18.92
C ASN A 233 25.59 -11.07 -17.80
N TRP A 234 24.35 -10.71 -18.15
CA TRP A 234 23.31 -10.48 -17.17
C TRP A 234 23.10 -11.72 -16.30
N LYS A 235 23.17 -11.52 -15.00
CA LYS A 235 22.89 -12.50 -13.96
C LYS A 235 21.80 -11.94 -13.06
N PRO A 236 20.61 -12.58 -12.97
CA PRO A 236 19.53 -12.13 -12.09
C PRO A 236 19.87 -12.36 -10.61
N ALA A 237 19.14 -11.68 -9.75
CA ALA A 237 19.19 -11.88 -8.32
C ALA A 237 18.24 -13.02 -7.92
N ASP A 238 18.70 -14.24 -8.04
CA ASP A 238 17.93 -15.43 -7.69
C ASP A 238 18.11 -15.81 -6.21
N VAL A 239 17.11 -16.49 -5.67
CA VAL A 239 17.20 -17.11 -4.35
C VAL A 239 17.89 -18.46 -4.48
N SER A 240 18.89 -18.70 -3.66
CA SER A 240 19.55 -20.01 -3.55
C SER A 240 19.24 -20.66 -2.21
N ASN A 241 18.97 -21.96 -2.23
CA ASN A 241 18.76 -22.77 -1.04
C ASN A 241 19.94 -23.73 -0.89
N SER A 242 20.60 -23.68 0.25
CA SER A 242 21.61 -24.67 0.63
C SER A 242 21.08 -25.55 1.74
N ALA A 243 21.24 -26.87 1.55
CA ALA A 243 20.88 -27.87 2.56
C ALA A 243 22.12 -28.31 3.31
N SER A 244 22.07 -28.41 4.61
CA SER A 244 23.06 -29.05 5.45
C SER A 244 22.40 -30.15 6.29
N SER A 245 23.14 -31.23 6.56
CA SER A 245 22.67 -32.29 7.44
C SER A 245 23.75 -32.65 8.42
N GLU A 246 23.38 -32.82 9.68
CA GLU A 246 24.27 -33.31 10.75
C GLU A 246 23.78 -34.63 11.26
N GLN A 247 24.71 -35.57 11.44
CA GLN A 247 24.43 -36.86 12.03
C GLN A 247 24.85 -36.86 13.52
N TYR A 248 23.92 -37.15 14.38
CA TYR A 248 24.15 -37.27 15.83
C TYR A 248 24.55 -38.68 16.24
N TYR A 249 25.16 -38.81 17.41
CA TYR A 249 25.62 -40.11 17.96
C TYR A 249 24.55 -41.21 18.07
N ASN A 250 23.28 -40.84 18.09
CA ASN A 250 22.14 -41.77 18.07
C ASN A 250 21.72 -42.22 16.67
N HIS A 251 22.54 -42.01 15.66
CA HIS A 251 22.28 -42.28 14.24
C HIS A 251 21.12 -41.46 13.65
N LYS A 252 20.65 -40.40 14.34
CA LYS A 252 19.64 -39.52 13.84
C LYS A 252 20.30 -38.41 13.00
N THR A 253 19.83 -38.23 11.77
CA THR A 253 20.25 -37.15 10.90
C THR A 253 19.22 -36.01 11.00
N VAL A 254 19.69 -34.77 11.24
CA VAL A 254 18.87 -33.58 11.25
C VAL A 254 19.34 -32.71 10.08
N GLY A 255 18.40 -32.40 9.17
CA GLY A 255 18.63 -31.51 8.04
C GLY A 255 18.19 -30.10 8.37
N SER A 256 18.94 -29.12 7.88
CA SER A 256 18.56 -27.71 7.88
C SER A 256 18.70 -27.10 6.49
N PHE A 257 17.88 -26.10 6.20
CA PHE A 257 17.96 -25.35 4.95
C PHE A 257 18.28 -23.89 5.26
N THR A 258 19.20 -23.33 4.53
CA THR A 258 19.50 -21.89 4.55
C THR A 258 19.15 -21.31 3.20
N THR A 259 18.30 -20.27 3.21
CA THR A 259 17.92 -19.52 2.02
C THR A 259 18.76 -18.25 1.98
N SER A 260 19.44 -17.99 0.87
CA SER A 260 20.19 -16.76 0.65
C SER A 260 19.72 -16.04 -0.61
N GLN A 261 19.64 -14.71 -0.54
CA GLN A 261 19.35 -13.83 -1.66
C GLN A 261 20.63 -13.54 -2.43
N GLY A 262 20.63 -13.84 -3.74
CA GLY A 262 21.70 -13.46 -4.63
C GLY A 262 21.65 -11.97 -4.98
N GLN A 263 22.75 -11.47 -5.55
CA GLN A 263 22.83 -10.13 -6.16
C GLN A 263 22.68 -10.27 -7.68
N ALA A 264 22.09 -9.26 -8.32
CA ALA A 264 22.13 -9.19 -9.77
C ALA A 264 23.45 -8.55 -10.24
N SER A 265 23.93 -8.91 -11.43
CA SER A 265 25.14 -8.29 -11.97
C SER A 265 25.17 -8.39 -13.49
N PHE A 266 25.97 -7.52 -14.11
CA PHE A 266 26.28 -7.56 -15.53
C PHE A 266 27.57 -6.80 -15.83
N ASP A 267 28.18 -7.09 -16.97
CA ASP A 267 29.36 -6.40 -17.47
C ASP A 267 28.95 -5.35 -18.49
N VAL A 268 29.66 -4.24 -18.52
CA VAL A 268 29.45 -3.12 -19.44
C VAL A 268 30.77 -2.60 -19.99
N SER A 269 30.77 -2.19 -21.26
CA SER A 269 31.85 -1.36 -21.79
C SER A 269 31.42 0.10 -21.71
N LEU A 270 32.25 0.93 -21.12
CA LEU A 270 31.98 2.35 -20.92
C LEU A 270 32.60 3.17 -22.08
N ASN A 271 32.06 4.37 -22.31
CA ASN A 271 32.63 5.26 -23.33
C ASN A 271 33.99 5.82 -22.89
N ASP A 272 34.03 6.43 -21.72
CA ASP A 272 35.25 6.99 -21.14
C ASP A 272 35.49 6.55 -19.68
N GLY A 273 34.54 5.91 -19.04
CA GLY A 273 34.60 5.46 -17.66
C GLY A 273 34.54 6.59 -16.63
N VAL A 274 34.24 7.83 -17.05
CA VAL A 274 34.16 9.01 -16.19
C VAL A 274 32.88 9.77 -16.35
N SER A 275 32.42 10.04 -17.60
CA SER A 275 31.22 10.83 -17.90
C SER A 275 30.01 10.00 -18.29
N ASP A 276 30.12 8.68 -18.31
CA ASP A 276 29.01 7.80 -18.64
C ASP A 276 27.79 8.03 -17.71
N ALA A 277 26.62 8.26 -18.28
CA ALA A 277 25.41 8.66 -17.55
C ALA A 277 24.99 7.66 -16.45
N VAL A 278 25.27 6.37 -16.63
CA VAL A 278 24.99 5.33 -15.63
C VAL A 278 25.82 5.53 -14.34
N LEU A 279 26.99 6.15 -14.42
CA LEU A 279 27.86 6.38 -13.25
C LEU A 279 27.21 7.32 -12.23
N ALA A 280 26.48 8.34 -12.71
CA ALA A 280 25.77 9.28 -11.84
C ALA A 280 24.59 8.63 -11.09
N LYS A 281 24.22 7.42 -11.46
CA LYS A 281 23.10 6.67 -10.87
C LYS A 281 23.55 5.61 -9.86
N MET A 282 24.86 5.40 -9.71
CA MET A 282 25.37 4.46 -8.71
C MET A 282 25.08 4.96 -7.29
N GLY A 283 24.77 4.02 -6.39
CA GLY A 283 24.37 4.32 -5.02
C GLY A 283 22.90 4.69 -4.84
N LEU A 284 22.13 4.82 -5.91
CA LEU A 284 20.68 5.03 -5.84
C LEU A 284 19.93 3.69 -5.92
N ASN A 285 18.79 3.61 -5.24
CA ASN A 285 17.88 2.47 -5.36
C ASN A 285 17.05 2.61 -6.64
N LEU A 286 17.40 1.85 -7.66
CA LEU A 286 16.87 1.96 -9.01
C LEU A 286 16.21 0.65 -9.46
N LEU A 287 15.38 0.76 -10.48
CA LEU A 287 14.87 -0.35 -11.26
C LEU A 287 15.81 -0.63 -12.43
N TRP A 288 16.18 -1.90 -12.57
CA TRP A 288 17.01 -2.43 -13.64
C TRP A 288 16.17 -3.42 -14.44
N ARG A 289 16.20 -3.31 -15.76
CA ARG A 289 15.42 -4.17 -16.63
C ARG A 289 16.31 -4.87 -17.64
N TYR A 290 16.20 -6.19 -17.69
CA TYR A 290 16.81 -7.00 -18.72
C TYR A 290 15.76 -7.48 -19.71
N LYS A 291 16.01 -7.27 -20.98
CA LYS A 291 15.22 -7.81 -22.10
C LYS A 291 16.06 -8.82 -22.87
N PRO A 292 15.67 -10.10 -22.91
CA PRO A 292 16.33 -11.09 -23.76
C PRO A 292 16.25 -10.75 -25.25
N ASP A 293 15.18 -10.04 -25.64
CA ASP A 293 14.97 -9.52 -26.99
C ASP A 293 14.25 -8.16 -26.87
N LEU A 294 14.87 -7.09 -27.38
CA LEU A 294 14.35 -5.73 -27.34
C LEU A 294 12.95 -5.61 -27.97
N TYR A 295 12.65 -6.43 -28.96
CA TYR A 295 11.41 -6.40 -29.75
C TYR A 295 10.31 -7.33 -29.22
N ARG A 296 10.56 -8.07 -28.13
CA ARG A 296 9.61 -9.02 -27.55
C ARG A 296 9.21 -8.65 -26.14
N ALA A 297 8.04 -9.13 -25.73
CA ALA A 297 7.44 -8.85 -24.44
C ALA A 297 8.18 -9.40 -23.20
N PRO A 298 8.84 -10.60 -23.21
CA PRO A 298 9.47 -11.10 -21.99
C PRO A 298 10.59 -10.18 -21.51
N TYR A 299 10.54 -9.82 -20.24
CA TYR A 299 11.59 -9.04 -19.59
C TYR A 299 11.69 -9.41 -18.10
N GLN A 300 12.83 -9.07 -17.50
CA GLN A 300 13.09 -9.26 -16.08
C GLN A 300 13.35 -7.91 -15.42
N ILE A 301 12.80 -7.69 -14.23
CA ILE A 301 13.03 -6.49 -13.44
C ILE A 301 13.73 -6.86 -12.14
N THR A 302 14.72 -6.07 -11.80
CA THR A 302 15.44 -6.12 -10.53
C THR A 302 15.43 -4.72 -9.91
N GLN A 303 15.10 -4.62 -8.63
CA GLN A 303 15.17 -3.37 -7.88
C GLN A 303 16.32 -3.44 -6.88
N GLY A 304 17.19 -2.44 -6.88
CA GLY A 304 18.29 -2.40 -5.94
C GLY A 304 19.29 -1.29 -6.18
N VAL A 305 20.26 -1.23 -5.30
CA VAL A 305 21.36 -0.23 -5.32
C VAL A 305 22.50 -0.76 -6.14
N GLY A 306 22.82 -0.08 -7.25
CA GLY A 306 23.93 -0.40 -8.12
C GLY A 306 25.28 0.06 -7.54
N SER A 307 26.27 -0.80 -7.62
CA SER A 307 27.69 -0.49 -7.40
C SER A 307 28.50 -0.86 -8.63
N ILE A 308 29.62 -0.21 -8.87
CA ILE A 308 30.42 -0.39 -10.08
C ILE A 308 31.89 -0.62 -9.77
N ALA A 309 32.46 -1.65 -10.37
CA ALA A 309 33.92 -1.90 -10.38
C ALA A 309 34.43 -1.65 -11.80
N ARG A 310 35.25 -0.59 -11.97
CA ARG A 310 35.78 -0.17 -13.26
C ARG A 310 37.20 -0.70 -13.49
N THR A 311 37.50 -1.01 -14.74
CA THR A 311 38.86 -1.38 -15.19
C THR A 311 39.21 -0.55 -16.42
N ASN A 312 40.26 0.23 -16.32
CA ASN A 312 40.77 1.07 -17.39
C ASN A 312 42.10 0.46 -17.90
N THR A 313 42.05 -0.18 -19.06
CA THR A 313 43.21 -0.81 -19.68
C THR A 313 43.77 0.11 -20.76
N ALA A 314 45.07 0.35 -20.76
CA ALA A 314 45.69 1.19 -21.77
C ALA A 314 45.46 0.60 -23.20
N GLY A 315 44.98 1.45 -24.10
CA GLY A 315 44.72 1.06 -25.49
C GLY A 315 43.41 0.29 -25.72
N ALA A 316 42.55 0.17 -24.70
CA ALA A 316 41.23 -0.47 -24.81
C ALA A 316 40.14 0.44 -24.19
N SER A 317 38.88 0.23 -24.62
CA SER A 317 37.76 0.89 -23.98
C SER A 317 37.63 0.48 -22.52
N PRO A 318 37.30 1.42 -21.61
CA PRO A 318 37.04 1.08 -20.22
C PRO A 318 35.92 0.03 -20.09
N THR A 319 36.08 -0.91 -19.17
CA THR A 319 35.06 -1.91 -18.84
C THR A 319 34.70 -1.80 -17.37
N ALA A 320 33.49 -2.27 -17.05
CA ALA A 320 33.07 -2.34 -15.66
C ALA A 320 32.14 -3.54 -15.44
N THR A 321 32.11 -4.00 -14.19
CA THR A 321 31.05 -4.87 -13.69
C THR A 321 30.16 -4.06 -12.78
N ILE A 322 28.87 -4.04 -13.06
CA ILE A 322 27.84 -3.45 -12.20
C ILE A 322 27.22 -4.58 -11.39
N THR A 323 27.21 -4.41 -10.07
CA THR A 323 26.57 -5.32 -9.12
C THR A 323 25.42 -4.60 -8.44
N ILE A 324 24.25 -5.23 -8.38
CA ILE A 324 23.03 -4.68 -7.84
C ILE A 324 22.68 -5.42 -6.54
N SER A 325 22.78 -4.70 -5.43
CA SER A 325 22.38 -5.19 -4.10
C SER A 325 20.86 -5.04 -3.99
N VAL A 326 20.16 -6.15 -3.78
CA VAL A 326 18.71 -6.25 -3.82
C VAL A 326 18.12 -6.64 -2.47
N GLN A 327 16.86 -6.27 -2.23
CA GLN A 327 16.08 -6.71 -1.06
C GLN A 327 15.10 -7.84 -1.41
N GLN A 328 14.84 -8.06 -2.68
CA GLN A 328 13.94 -9.11 -3.17
C GLN A 328 14.49 -9.73 -4.46
N PRO A 329 14.09 -10.95 -4.81
CA PRO A 329 14.50 -11.59 -6.05
C PRO A 329 14.11 -10.78 -7.28
N SER A 330 14.83 -11.01 -8.38
CA SER A 330 14.41 -10.53 -9.70
C SER A 330 13.06 -11.12 -10.08
N VAL A 331 12.23 -10.35 -10.76
CA VAL A 331 10.88 -10.73 -11.17
C VAL A 331 10.80 -10.84 -12.68
N ASP A 332 10.31 -11.98 -13.14
CA ASP A 332 10.11 -12.27 -14.55
C ASP A 332 8.71 -11.87 -15.01
N PHE A 333 8.63 -11.21 -16.16
CA PHE A 333 7.40 -10.87 -16.85
C PHE A 333 7.39 -11.59 -18.20
N ALA A 334 6.49 -12.55 -18.37
CA ALA A 334 6.43 -13.40 -19.56
C ALA A 334 5.72 -12.71 -20.75
N SER A 335 4.80 -11.77 -20.49
CA SER A 335 4.07 -10.99 -21.53
C SER A 335 3.18 -9.94 -20.86
#